data_5755b064a9cfedaf5e59681391a363cf
#
_entry.id   5755b064a9cfedaf5e59681391a363cf
#
_cell.length_a   1.000
_cell.length_b   1.000
_cell.length_c   1.000
_cell.angle_alpha   90.00
_cell.angle_beta   90.00
_cell.angle_gamma   90.00
#
_symmetry.space_group_name_H-M   'P 1'
#
loop_
_entity.id
_entity.type
_entity.pdbx_description
1 polymer ?
#
loop_
_entity_poly.entity_id
_entity_poly.type
_entity_poly.pdbx_seq_one_letter_code
_entity_poly.pdbx_strand_id
1 'polypeptide(L)'
;MAFVYLISNIDDDNICKIGVTKKKDIENRKKELQTGSSNELYIRNYFETKYPYKLEKMLHRHFHDKILLNEWFKLSNEDINNFINTCNKYENILLSLKDNPFF
;
A
#
# COMPACT_ATOMS: atom_id res chain seq x y z
N MET A 1 -9.14 -12.24 -5.24
CA MET A 1 -7.83 -11.59 -5.32
C MET A 1 -7.81 -10.37 -4.44
N ALA A 2 -6.68 -10.11 -3.81
CA ALA A 2 -6.53 -8.97 -2.95
C ALA A 2 -5.29 -8.18 -3.37
N PHE A 3 -5.31 -6.87 -3.10
CA PHE A 3 -4.26 -5.96 -3.50
C PHE A 3 -3.87 -5.07 -2.35
N VAL A 4 -2.57 -4.78 -2.25
CA VAL A 4 -2.06 -3.63 -1.51
C VAL A 4 -1.86 -2.52 -2.55
N TYR A 5 -2.32 -1.31 -2.24
CA TYR A 5 -2.24 -0.20 -3.17
C TYR A 5 -1.46 0.96 -2.59
N LEU A 6 -0.89 1.76 -3.48
CA LEU A 6 -0.22 3.01 -3.18
C LEU A 6 -0.96 4.12 -3.94
N ILE A 7 -1.60 5.01 -3.20
CA ILE A 7 -2.37 6.11 -3.76
C ILE A 7 -1.71 7.42 -3.34
N SER A 8 -1.56 8.34 -4.29
CA SER A 8 -0.97 9.64 -4.03
C SER A 8 -1.98 10.77 -4.12
N ASN A 9 -1.69 11.84 -3.40
CA ASN A 9 -2.40 13.11 -3.48
C ASN A 9 -1.87 13.88 -4.68
N ILE A 10 -2.75 14.41 -5.53
CA ILE A 10 -2.33 15.11 -6.73
C ILE A 10 -1.58 16.42 -6.42
N ASP A 11 -1.87 17.02 -5.27
CA ASP A 11 -1.20 18.28 -4.87
C ASP A 11 0.21 18.03 -4.33
N ASP A 12 0.48 16.82 -3.83
CA ASP A 12 1.82 16.44 -3.38
C ASP A 12 1.98 14.93 -3.60
N ASP A 13 2.71 14.57 -4.65
CA ASP A 13 2.92 13.18 -5.07
C ASP A 13 3.61 12.34 -3.99
N ASN A 14 4.30 12.97 -3.06
CA ASN A 14 5.02 12.27 -2.00
C ASN A 14 4.12 11.95 -0.79
N ILE A 15 2.92 12.51 -0.73
CA ILE A 15 1.94 12.15 0.27
C ILE A 15 1.13 10.97 -0.28
N CYS A 16 1.34 9.80 0.33
CA CYS A 16 0.81 8.54 -0.19
C CYS A 16 0.04 7.78 0.87
N LYS A 17 -0.99 7.10 0.44
CA LYS A 17 -1.74 6.17 1.28
C LYS A 17 -1.41 4.74 0.88
N ILE A 18 -1.13 3.90 1.88
CA ILE A 18 -0.93 2.47 1.69
C ILE A 18 -2.11 1.76 2.35
N GLY A 19 -2.86 1.01 1.55
CA GLY A 19 -4.04 0.31 2.04
C GLY A 19 -4.27 -0.99 1.29
N VAL A 20 -5.32 -1.69 1.66
CA VAL A 20 -5.69 -2.96 1.03
C VAL A 20 -7.09 -2.90 0.45
N THR A 21 -7.31 -3.71 -0.58
CA THR A 21 -8.64 -3.92 -1.12
C THR A 21 -8.75 -5.35 -1.64
N LYS A 22 -9.94 -5.93 -1.48
CA LYS A 22 -10.27 -7.23 -2.06
C LYS A 22 -10.98 -7.08 -3.39
N LYS A 23 -11.20 -5.86 -3.83
CA LYS A 23 -11.87 -5.60 -5.09
C LYS A 23 -10.93 -5.86 -6.24
N LYS A 24 -11.44 -6.44 -7.31
CA LYS A 24 -10.68 -6.67 -8.53
C LYS A 24 -10.38 -5.37 -9.26
N ASP A 25 -11.23 -4.38 -9.08
CA ASP A 25 -11.12 -3.11 -9.78
C ASP A 25 -10.57 -2.04 -8.83
N ILE A 26 -9.28 -1.78 -8.96
CA ILE A 26 -8.56 -0.78 -8.18
C ILE A 26 -9.13 0.63 -8.42
N GLU A 27 -9.60 0.92 -9.61
CA GLU A 27 -10.19 2.23 -9.92
C GLU A 27 -11.46 2.48 -9.11
N ASN A 28 -12.25 1.44 -8.84
CA ASN A 28 -13.41 1.58 -7.96
C ASN A 28 -12.99 1.97 -6.55
N ARG A 29 -11.90 1.42 -6.06
CA ARG A 29 -11.37 1.77 -4.73
C ARG A 29 -10.92 3.22 -4.69
N LYS A 30 -10.25 3.68 -5.76
CA LYS A 30 -9.85 5.08 -5.88
C LYS A 30 -11.07 6.00 -5.84
N LYS A 31 -12.11 5.68 -6.59
CA LYS A 31 -13.35 6.47 -6.59
C LYS A 31 -13.99 6.55 -5.21
N GLU A 32 -14.01 5.44 -4.48
CA GLU A 32 -14.53 5.41 -3.12
C GLU A 32 -13.75 6.33 -2.19
N LEU A 33 -12.43 6.35 -2.32
CA LEU A 33 -11.57 7.21 -1.52
C LEU A 33 -11.80 8.69 -1.85
N GLN A 34 -11.99 9.02 -3.11
CA GLN A 34 -12.24 10.40 -3.54
C GLN A 34 -13.56 10.96 -3.05
N THR A 35 -14.56 10.11 -2.84
CA THR A 35 -15.88 10.53 -2.39
C THR A 35 -15.83 11.30 -1.08
N GLY A 36 -14.91 10.96 -0.19
CA GLY A 36 -14.74 11.61 1.11
C GLY A 36 -13.57 12.59 1.18
N SER A 37 -12.95 12.92 0.05
CA SER A 37 -11.75 13.76 0.01
C SER A 37 -12.00 15.01 -0.82
N SER A 38 -11.49 16.16 -0.33
CA SER A 38 -11.49 17.41 -1.09
C SER A 38 -10.33 17.45 -2.08
N ASN A 39 -9.31 16.61 -1.90
CA ASN A 39 -8.15 16.55 -2.77
C ASN A 39 -8.30 15.42 -3.76
N GLU A 40 -7.80 15.63 -4.96
CA GLU A 40 -7.80 14.60 -5.98
C GLU A 40 -6.72 13.55 -5.66
N LEU A 41 -7.08 12.30 -5.84
CA LEU A 41 -6.21 11.15 -5.55
C LEU A 41 -6.01 10.34 -6.82
N TYR A 42 -4.85 9.68 -6.93
CA TYR A 42 -4.62 8.78 -8.04
C TYR A 42 -3.78 7.58 -7.59
N ILE A 43 -3.97 6.47 -8.29
CA ILE A 43 -3.25 5.24 -7.99
C ILE A 43 -1.83 5.36 -8.55
N ARG A 44 -0.84 5.24 -7.67
CA ARG A 44 0.57 5.20 -8.08
C ARG A 44 0.96 3.80 -8.46
N ASN A 45 0.53 2.82 -7.66
CA ASN A 45 0.86 1.44 -7.91
C ASN A 45 -0.03 0.52 -7.09
N TYR A 46 -0.04 -0.76 -7.44
CA TYR A 46 -0.74 -1.77 -6.67
C TYR A 46 -0.01 -3.10 -6.83
N PHE A 47 -0.19 -3.98 -5.85
CA PHE A 47 0.50 -5.26 -5.80
C PHE A 47 -0.50 -6.34 -5.37
N GLU A 48 -0.68 -7.35 -6.21
CA GLU A 48 -1.53 -8.49 -5.88
C GLU A 48 -0.84 -9.37 -4.86
N THR A 49 -1.56 -9.77 -3.81
CA THR A 49 -0.98 -10.55 -2.71
C THR A 49 -1.96 -11.57 -2.17
N LYS A 50 -1.42 -12.69 -1.68
CA LYS A 50 -2.19 -13.69 -0.95
C LYS A 50 -2.37 -13.31 0.52
N TYR A 51 -1.60 -12.35 1.02
CA TYR A 51 -1.56 -11.98 2.44
C TYR A 51 -1.76 -10.47 2.60
N PRO A 52 -2.92 -9.93 2.18
CA PRO A 52 -3.09 -8.47 2.08
C PRO A 52 -2.88 -7.75 3.40
N TYR A 53 -3.47 -8.24 4.48
CA TYR A 53 -3.38 -7.55 5.77
C TYR A 53 -1.99 -7.69 6.40
N LYS A 54 -1.37 -8.85 6.26
CA LYS A 54 -0.02 -9.06 6.77
C LYS A 54 1.00 -8.22 6.00
N LEU A 55 0.86 -8.17 4.69
CA LEU A 55 1.74 -7.36 3.84
C LEU A 55 1.57 -5.87 4.14
N GLU A 56 0.32 -5.40 4.26
CA GLU A 56 0.06 -4.01 4.63
C GLU A 56 0.74 -3.67 5.95
N LYS A 57 0.60 -4.53 6.94
CA LYS A 57 1.21 -4.32 8.26
C LYS A 57 2.72 -4.23 8.17
N MET A 58 3.34 -5.07 7.36
CA MET A 58 4.80 -5.03 7.16
C MET A 58 5.23 -3.74 6.48
N LEU A 59 4.47 -3.28 5.48
CA LEU A 59 4.74 -2.02 4.80
C LEU A 59 4.59 -0.83 5.74
N HIS A 60 3.55 -0.83 6.58
CA HIS A 60 3.35 0.23 7.56
C HIS A 60 4.51 0.30 8.56
N ARG A 61 5.06 -0.85 8.95
CA ARG A 61 6.26 -0.89 9.79
C ARG A 61 7.50 -0.38 9.05
N HIS A 62 7.64 -0.79 7.79
CA HIS A 62 8.78 -0.39 6.95
C HIS A 62 8.86 1.13 6.81
N PHE A 63 7.71 1.80 6.68
CA PHE A 63 7.62 3.23 6.52
C PHE A 63 7.20 3.96 7.79
N HIS A 64 7.29 3.32 8.93
CA HIS A 64 6.77 3.81 10.20
C HIS A 64 7.30 5.20 10.57
N ASP A 65 8.56 5.48 10.31
CA ASP A 65 9.18 6.79 10.61
C ASP A 65 8.74 7.90 9.64
N LYS A 66 7.99 7.56 8.61
CA LYS A 66 7.51 8.49 7.59
C LYS A 66 6.00 8.73 7.68
N ILE A 67 5.35 8.19 8.68
CA ILE A 67 3.90 8.31 8.84
C ILE A 67 3.50 9.75 9.17
N LEU A 68 2.44 10.22 8.52
CA LEU A 68 1.84 11.52 8.77
C LEU A 68 0.61 11.36 9.66
N LEU A 69 -0.35 10.53 9.21
CA LEU A 69 -1.59 10.29 9.93
C LEU A 69 -2.21 9.00 9.43
N ASN A 70 -2.49 8.07 10.34
CA ASN A 70 -3.13 6.80 10.02
C ASN A 70 -2.37 6.03 8.94
N GLU A 71 -2.98 5.88 7.75
CA GLU A 71 -2.40 5.15 6.62
C GLU A 71 -1.68 6.06 5.62
N TRP A 72 -1.51 7.34 5.95
CA TRP A 72 -0.86 8.32 5.09
C TRP A 72 0.58 8.52 5.47
N PHE A 73 1.46 8.53 4.46
CA PHE A 73 2.91 8.59 4.63
C PHE A 73 3.52 9.66 3.73
N LYS A 74 4.60 10.27 4.20
CA LYS A 74 5.43 11.14 3.36
C LYS A 74 6.58 10.29 2.83
N LEU A 75 6.47 9.84 1.58
CA LEU A 75 7.45 8.94 0.96
C LEU A 75 8.36 9.71 0.00
N SER A 76 9.63 9.29 -0.07
CA SER A 76 10.55 9.82 -1.05
C SER A 76 10.23 9.26 -2.44
N ASN A 77 10.78 9.90 -3.48
CA ASN A 77 10.64 9.37 -4.84
C ASN A 77 11.24 7.98 -4.96
N GLU A 78 12.34 7.73 -4.25
CA GLU A 78 12.98 6.42 -4.21
C GLU A 78 12.04 5.37 -3.59
N ASP A 79 11.40 5.71 -2.47
CA ASP A 79 10.43 4.82 -1.82
C ASP A 79 9.30 4.43 -2.78
N ILE A 80 8.78 5.43 -3.50
CA ILE A 80 7.67 5.22 -4.44
C ILE A 80 8.13 4.35 -5.60
N ASN A 81 9.30 4.65 -6.17
CA ASN A 81 9.83 3.88 -7.30
C ASN A 81 10.15 2.43 -6.92
N ASN A 82 10.51 2.19 -5.67
CA ASN A 82 10.83 0.85 -5.17
C ASN A 82 9.66 0.14 -4.52
N PHE A 83 8.46 0.71 -4.56
CA PHE A 83 7.30 0.14 -3.86
C PHE A 83 7.05 -1.33 -4.21
N ILE A 84 7.05 -1.67 -5.50
CA ILE A 84 6.81 -3.06 -5.94
C ILE A 84 7.92 -3.97 -5.46
N ASN A 85 9.18 -3.54 -5.52
CA ASN A 85 10.31 -4.33 -5.03
C ASN A 85 10.20 -4.57 -3.52
N THR A 86 9.76 -3.58 -2.77
CA THR A 86 9.52 -3.69 -1.34
C THR A 86 8.40 -4.69 -1.06
N CYS A 87 7.31 -4.62 -1.82
CA CYS A 87 6.21 -5.58 -1.70
C CYS A 87 6.69 -7.00 -1.99
N ASN A 88 7.46 -7.21 -3.05
CA ASN A 88 8.00 -8.51 -3.41
C ASN A 88 8.88 -9.08 -2.30
N LYS A 89 9.72 -8.25 -1.72
CA LYS A 89 10.60 -8.66 -0.62
C LYS A 89 9.78 -9.22 0.54
N TYR A 90 8.76 -8.50 0.97
CA TYR A 90 7.95 -8.92 2.11
C TYR A 90 7.03 -10.07 1.76
N GLU A 91 6.49 -10.11 0.53
CA GLU A 91 5.69 -11.25 0.10
C GLU A 91 6.51 -12.53 0.13
N ASN A 92 7.78 -12.51 -0.31
CA ASN A 92 8.66 -13.66 -0.25
C ASN A 92 8.92 -14.11 1.19
N ILE A 93 9.06 -13.16 2.11
CA ILE A 93 9.20 -13.47 3.53
C ILE A 93 7.94 -14.18 4.04
N LEU A 94 6.76 -13.65 3.71
CA LEU A 94 5.50 -14.25 4.13
C LEU A 94 5.32 -15.65 3.54
N LEU A 95 5.69 -15.85 2.27
CA LEU A 95 5.62 -17.16 1.63
C LEU A 95 6.54 -18.17 2.31
N SER A 96 7.72 -17.73 2.75
CA SER A 96 8.65 -18.62 3.46
C SER A 96 8.14 -19.01 4.84
N LEU A 97 7.24 -18.24 5.43
CA LEU A 97 6.68 -18.47 6.76
C LEU A 97 5.34 -19.20 6.76
N LYS A 98 4.78 -19.48 5.58
CA LYS A 98 3.41 -20.02 5.47
C LYS A 98 3.19 -21.33 6.25
N ASP A 99 4.24 -22.13 6.42
CA ASP A 99 4.17 -23.41 7.15
C ASP A 99 4.53 -23.27 8.62
N ASN A 100 4.84 -22.05 9.07
CA ASN A 100 5.15 -21.78 10.46
C ASN A 100 3.86 -21.79 11.29
N PRO A 101 3.79 -22.55 12.41
CA PRO A 101 2.58 -22.61 13.23
C PRO A 101 2.17 -21.27 13.83
N PHE A 102 3.08 -20.31 13.89
CA PHE A 102 2.79 -18.96 14.40
C PHE A 102 2.51 -17.94 13.29
N PHE A 103 2.39 -18.38 12.07
CA PHE A 103 2.09 -17.52 10.92
C PHE A 103 0.61 -16.96 10.91
#